data_2ac59a67c65ccf0d096a86466df55aed
#
_entry.id   2ac59a67c65ccf0d096a86466df55aed
#
_cell.length_a   1.000
_cell.length_b   1.000
_cell.length_c   1.000
_cell.angle_alpha   90.00
_cell.angle_beta   90.00
_cell.angle_gamma   90.00
#
_symmetry.space_group_name_H-M   'P 1'
#
loop_
_entity.id
_entity.type
_entity.pdbx_description
1 polymer ?
#
loop_
_entity_poly.entity_id
_entity_poly.type
_entity_poly.pdbx_seq_one_letter_code
_entity_poly.pdbx_strand_id
1 'polypeptide(L)'
;MSDDHAVSAVSAYNDWLAKSAPTPNIDRIAHEGMLMNKTFNTNSICGPSRAAILTGKYAHINGFYKNEGGGDFDGTQQTFPKILQKNGYQTAVIGKWHLGTTPTGFDYSKVMINHGGQGTYYNTVFLENGKDTIRETKRHSTEQVAYDALNWLDKERDKNKPFMLMYQFKAPHRPWTPNSKFNSLFTDDLPYPETFNDDYEGRLAASENMLEIENHMNRKDLKLTPPKGLSQ
;
A
#
# COMPACT_ATOMS: atom_id res chain seq x y z
N MET A 1 -5.22 3.98 -2.22
CA MET A 1 -3.89 4.05 -1.53
C MET A 1 -2.97 3.03 -2.16
N SER A 2 -1.77 3.43 -2.57
CA SER A 2 -0.69 2.56 -3.03
C SER A 2 0.30 2.31 -1.88
N ASP A 3 1.10 1.26 -1.97
CA ASP A 3 2.00 0.81 -0.90
C ASP A 3 3.46 0.90 -1.37
N ASP A 4 4.32 1.56 -0.60
CA ASP A 4 5.72 1.85 -0.96
C ASP A 4 5.87 2.61 -2.31
N HIS A 5 4.97 3.53 -2.60
CA HIS A 5 4.97 4.30 -3.84
C HIS A 5 5.77 5.59 -3.64
N ALA A 6 6.92 5.69 -4.29
CA ALA A 6 7.77 6.87 -4.22
C ALA A 6 7.09 8.09 -4.87
N VAL A 7 7.30 9.27 -4.31
CA VAL A 7 6.78 10.54 -4.86
C VAL A 7 7.27 10.76 -6.29
N SER A 8 8.56 10.49 -6.57
CA SER A 8 9.15 10.58 -7.90
C SER A 8 8.48 9.69 -8.96
N ALA A 9 7.82 8.62 -8.53
CA ALA A 9 7.06 7.71 -9.41
C ALA A 9 5.58 8.11 -9.60
N VAL A 10 5.18 9.30 -9.18
CA VAL A 10 3.87 9.90 -9.45
C VAL A 10 4.07 11.12 -10.34
N SER A 11 3.70 11.02 -11.62
CA SER A 11 4.06 12.04 -12.62
C SER A 11 3.41 13.42 -12.38
N ALA A 12 2.35 13.51 -11.60
CA ALA A 12 1.77 14.80 -11.18
C ALA A 12 2.74 15.70 -10.41
N TYR A 13 3.76 15.13 -9.76
CA TYR A 13 4.79 15.91 -9.07
C TYR A 13 5.90 16.42 -10.00
N ASN A 14 5.86 16.02 -11.28
CA ASN A 14 6.82 16.42 -12.31
C ASN A 14 8.30 16.21 -11.93
N ASP A 15 8.56 15.12 -11.22
CA ASP A 15 9.89 14.68 -10.83
C ASP A 15 10.58 13.89 -11.95
N TRP A 16 11.84 13.47 -11.77
CA TRP A 16 12.72 12.87 -12.77
C TRP A 16 12.13 11.65 -13.51
N LEU A 17 11.22 10.90 -12.90
CA LEU A 17 10.52 9.77 -13.55
C LEU A 17 9.26 10.15 -14.35
N ALA A 18 8.77 11.38 -14.25
CA ALA A 18 7.46 11.77 -14.79
C ALA A 18 7.32 11.48 -16.29
N LYS A 19 8.38 11.66 -17.08
CA LYS A 19 8.37 11.41 -18.52
C LYS A 19 8.49 9.93 -18.88
N SER A 20 9.29 9.18 -18.11
CA SER A 20 9.60 7.77 -18.37
C SER A 20 8.53 6.83 -17.85
N ALA A 21 7.84 7.20 -16.77
CA ALA A 21 6.82 6.39 -16.11
C ALA A 21 5.57 7.22 -15.76
N PRO A 22 4.80 7.69 -16.75
CA PRO A 22 3.64 8.53 -16.50
C PRO A 22 2.52 7.78 -15.76
N THR A 23 1.81 8.48 -14.86
CA THR A 23 0.70 7.95 -14.06
C THR A 23 -0.61 8.69 -14.32
N PRO A 24 -1.16 8.66 -15.54
CA PRO A 24 -2.22 9.57 -15.99
C PRO A 24 -3.51 9.47 -15.15
N ASN A 25 -3.85 8.29 -14.64
CA ASN A 25 -5.05 8.11 -13.81
C ASN A 25 -4.86 8.64 -12.38
N ILE A 26 -3.65 8.61 -11.85
CA ILE A 26 -3.33 9.22 -10.55
C ILE A 26 -3.26 10.74 -10.72
N ASP A 27 -2.63 11.20 -11.79
CA ASP A 27 -2.48 12.63 -12.11
C ASP A 27 -3.85 13.31 -12.29
N ARG A 28 -4.85 12.59 -12.81
CA ARG A 28 -6.22 13.09 -12.91
C ARG A 28 -6.77 13.48 -11.53
N ILE A 29 -6.49 12.69 -10.49
CA ILE A 29 -6.91 13.01 -9.11
C ILE A 29 -6.27 14.33 -8.65
N ALA A 30 -5.00 14.53 -8.99
CA ALA A 30 -4.29 15.78 -8.66
C ALA A 30 -4.86 16.99 -9.43
N HIS A 31 -5.17 16.83 -10.72
CA HIS A 31 -5.68 17.91 -11.58
C HIS A 31 -7.13 18.28 -11.28
N GLU A 32 -7.98 17.29 -10.97
CA GLU A 32 -9.40 17.52 -10.66
C GLU A 32 -9.64 17.80 -9.17
N GLY A 33 -8.63 17.62 -8.33
CA GLY A 33 -8.71 17.75 -6.89
C GLY A 33 -7.62 18.63 -6.29
N MET A 34 -6.74 18.03 -5.50
CA MET A 34 -5.67 18.74 -4.80
C MET A 34 -4.38 17.95 -4.81
N LEU A 35 -3.26 18.61 -5.13
CA LEU A 35 -1.90 18.08 -5.00
C LEU A 35 -1.25 18.65 -3.74
N MET A 36 -0.85 17.77 -2.80
CA MET A 36 -0.22 18.17 -1.55
C MET A 36 1.31 18.02 -1.65
N ASN A 37 2.02 19.13 -1.78
CA ASN A 37 3.48 19.13 -1.94
C ASN A 37 4.28 18.93 -0.65
N LYS A 38 3.64 19.12 0.51
CA LYS A 38 4.30 19.02 1.83
C LYS A 38 3.48 18.17 2.78
N THR A 39 3.48 16.87 2.55
CA THR A 39 2.84 15.89 3.42
C THR A 39 3.92 15.09 4.14
N PHE A 40 3.81 15.00 5.46
CA PHE A 40 4.76 14.30 6.32
C PHE A 40 4.12 13.07 6.92
N ASN A 41 4.86 11.97 6.93
CA ASN A 41 4.44 10.73 7.56
C ASN A 41 5.00 10.65 8.99
N THR A 42 4.19 10.16 9.91
CA THR A 42 4.58 10.01 11.33
C THR A 42 5.45 8.79 11.57
N ASN A 43 5.30 7.76 10.75
CA ASN A 43 6.09 6.52 10.80
C ASN A 43 6.06 5.86 9.42
N SER A 44 7.19 5.86 8.72
CA SER A 44 7.32 5.50 7.30
C SER A 44 7.42 3.98 7.09
N ILE A 45 6.58 3.20 7.75
CA ILE A 45 6.49 1.75 7.59
C ILE A 45 5.03 1.30 7.53
N CYS A 46 4.71 0.29 6.73
CA CYS A 46 3.36 -0.12 6.34
C CYS A 46 2.32 -0.12 7.46
N GLY A 47 2.44 -1.01 8.44
CA GLY A 47 1.45 -1.18 9.50
C GLY A 47 1.30 0.07 10.37
N PRO A 48 2.39 0.62 10.93
CA PRO A 48 2.34 1.86 11.72
C PRO A 48 1.75 3.06 10.98
N SER A 49 2.08 3.22 9.70
CA SER A 49 1.47 4.26 8.86
C SER A 49 -0.05 4.07 8.71
N ARG A 50 -0.50 2.82 8.49
CA ARG A 50 -1.92 2.46 8.41
C ARG A 50 -2.65 2.71 9.71
N ALA A 51 -2.05 2.35 10.85
CA ALA A 51 -2.59 2.64 12.18
C ALA A 51 -2.70 4.15 12.44
N ALA A 52 -1.69 4.92 12.04
CA ALA A 52 -1.72 6.38 12.16
C ALA A 52 -2.82 7.00 11.30
N ILE A 53 -3.00 6.54 10.05
CA ILE A 53 -4.09 6.99 9.16
C ILE A 53 -5.46 6.68 9.78
N LEU A 54 -5.65 5.48 10.33
CA LEU A 54 -6.93 5.07 10.92
C LEU A 54 -7.30 5.88 12.15
N THR A 55 -6.32 6.16 13.01
CA THR A 55 -6.55 6.76 14.34
C THR A 55 -6.35 8.26 14.39
N GLY A 56 -5.62 8.85 13.43
CA GLY A 56 -5.16 10.23 13.50
C GLY A 56 -4.14 10.47 14.62
N LYS A 57 -3.48 9.41 15.13
CA LYS A 57 -2.57 9.47 16.28
C LYS A 57 -1.17 9.03 15.90
N TYR A 58 -0.17 9.63 16.52
CA TYR A 58 1.21 9.15 16.44
C TYR A 58 1.35 7.71 16.94
N ALA A 59 2.34 6.98 16.43
CA ALA A 59 2.53 5.55 16.72
C ALA A 59 2.68 5.26 18.23
N HIS A 60 3.35 6.12 18.98
CA HIS A 60 3.50 5.96 20.43
C HIS A 60 2.19 6.19 21.22
N ILE A 61 1.19 6.81 20.61
CA ILE A 61 -0.14 7.01 21.22
C ILE A 61 -1.11 5.90 20.78
N ASN A 62 -1.05 5.48 19.50
CA ASN A 62 -1.92 4.39 19.02
C ASN A 62 -1.39 2.99 19.38
N GLY A 63 -0.15 2.88 19.86
CA GLY A 63 0.47 1.64 20.34
C GLY A 63 1.01 0.72 19.25
N PHE A 64 0.88 1.07 17.96
CA PHE A 64 1.32 0.23 16.84
C PHE A 64 2.49 0.88 16.09
N TYR A 65 3.72 0.49 16.40
CA TYR A 65 4.93 1.20 15.97
C TYR A 65 5.93 0.36 15.17
N LYS A 66 5.65 -0.94 14.92
CA LYS A 66 6.49 -1.83 14.11
C LYS A 66 5.66 -2.91 13.43
N ASN A 67 6.17 -3.48 12.33
CA ASN A 67 5.53 -4.58 11.61
C ASN A 67 5.81 -5.95 12.24
N GLU A 68 7.07 -6.18 12.66
CA GLU A 68 7.52 -7.49 13.15
C GLU A 68 7.36 -7.58 14.66
N GLY A 69 6.71 -8.63 15.14
CA GLY A 69 6.46 -8.83 16.57
C GLY A 69 5.83 -7.59 17.23
N GLY A 70 5.22 -6.72 16.44
CA GLY A 70 4.63 -5.45 16.87
C GLY A 70 3.31 -5.59 17.58
N GLY A 71 2.84 -6.82 17.68
CA GLY A 71 1.51 -7.09 18.21
C GLY A 71 0.42 -6.82 17.19
N ASP A 72 -0.80 -6.93 17.65
CA ASP A 72 -1.99 -6.67 16.90
C ASP A 72 -2.45 -5.23 17.12
N PHE A 73 -2.92 -4.59 16.07
CA PHE A 73 -3.51 -3.25 16.20
C PHE A 73 -4.74 -3.32 17.09
N ASP A 74 -4.78 -2.49 18.13
CA ASP A 74 -5.96 -2.38 18.98
C ASP A 74 -7.13 -1.76 18.22
N GLY A 75 -7.95 -2.62 17.64
CA GLY A 75 -9.14 -2.24 16.90
C GLY A 75 -10.28 -1.69 17.78
N THR A 76 -10.14 -1.64 19.10
CA THR A 76 -11.15 -1.02 19.99
C THR A 76 -11.04 0.50 19.99
N GLN A 77 -9.88 1.03 19.66
CA GLN A 77 -9.63 2.47 19.57
C GLN A 77 -10.64 3.17 18.63
N GLN A 78 -10.82 4.45 18.87
CA GLN A 78 -11.56 5.30 17.94
C GLN A 78 -10.76 5.47 16.66
N THR A 79 -11.39 5.16 15.52
CA THR A 79 -10.87 5.33 14.19
C THR A 79 -11.83 6.15 13.34
N PHE A 80 -11.33 6.81 12.28
CA PHE A 80 -12.19 7.63 11.45
C PHE A 80 -13.32 6.82 10.75
N PRO A 81 -13.14 5.54 10.34
CA PRO A 81 -14.24 4.74 9.82
C PRO A 81 -15.38 4.57 10.82
N LYS A 82 -15.07 4.34 12.11
CA LYS A 82 -16.09 4.24 13.17
C LYS A 82 -16.86 5.54 13.36
N ILE A 83 -16.18 6.69 13.24
CA ILE A 83 -16.83 7.99 13.32
C ILE A 83 -17.78 8.18 12.15
N LEU A 84 -17.34 7.85 10.94
CA LEU A 84 -18.18 7.96 9.74
C LEU A 84 -19.38 7.00 9.80
N GLN A 85 -19.18 5.76 10.24
CA GLN A 85 -20.24 4.78 10.41
C GLN A 85 -21.32 5.27 11.39
N LYS A 86 -20.90 5.84 12.54
CA LYS A 86 -21.84 6.46 13.52
C LYS A 86 -22.61 7.65 12.94
N ASN A 87 -22.08 8.31 11.91
CA ASN A 87 -22.72 9.42 11.22
C ASN A 87 -23.44 9.01 9.93
N GLY A 88 -23.81 7.73 9.79
CA GLY A 88 -24.66 7.22 8.71
C GLY A 88 -23.94 6.88 7.42
N TYR A 89 -22.62 6.95 7.38
CA TYR A 89 -21.84 6.47 6.23
C TYR A 89 -21.82 4.94 6.22
N GLN A 90 -21.92 4.37 5.03
CA GLN A 90 -21.59 2.97 4.81
C GLN A 90 -20.08 2.87 4.56
N THR A 91 -19.40 2.00 5.31
CA THR A 91 -17.94 1.95 5.37
C THR A 91 -17.39 0.63 4.84
N ALA A 92 -16.38 0.68 4.00
CA ALA A 92 -15.72 -0.52 3.47
C ALA A 92 -14.20 -0.40 3.47
N VAL A 93 -13.51 -1.55 3.59
CA VAL A 93 -12.07 -1.68 3.36
C VAL A 93 -11.80 -2.87 2.45
N ILE A 94 -11.06 -2.64 1.36
CA ILE A 94 -10.75 -3.67 0.36
C ILE A 94 -9.26 -3.61 0.02
N GLY A 95 -8.56 -4.75 0.16
CA GLY A 95 -7.16 -4.92 -0.21
C GLY A 95 -6.21 -5.14 0.97
N LYS A 96 -5.02 -4.52 0.95
CA LYS A 96 -4.01 -4.73 2.00
C LYS A 96 -4.40 -4.08 3.32
N TRP A 97 -4.49 -4.88 4.39
CA TRP A 97 -4.75 -4.40 5.75
C TRP A 97 -3.48 -4.26 6.59
N HIS A 98 -2.77 -5.36 6.79
CA HIS A 98 -1.46 -5.44 7.44
C HIS A 98 -1.40 -4.84 8.86
N LEU A 99 -2.42 -5.12 9.66
CA LEU A 99 -2.52 -4.65 11.06
C LEU A 99 -2.68 -5.80 12.07
N GLY A 100 -2.50 -7.05 11.63
CA GLY A 100 -2.54 -8.24 12.50
C GLY A 100 -3.94 -8.69 12.93
N THR A 101 -4.92 -7.82 12.89
CA THR A 101 -6.29 -8.06 13.37
C THR A 101 -7.32 -7.93 12.26
N THR A 102 -8.52 -8.42 12.52
CA THR A 102 -9.69 -8.18 11.67
C THR A 102 -10.08 -6.71 11.69
N PRO A 103 -10.40 -6.09 10.53
CA PRO A 103 -10.88 -4.71 10.47
C PRO A 103 -12.12 -4.48 11.34
N THR A 104 -12.14 -3.35 12.04
CA THR A 104 -13.31 -2.90 12.84
C THR A 104 -13.76 -1.51 12.40
N GLY A 105 -15.07 -1.24 12.49
CA GLY A 105 -15.66 0.01 12.04
C GLY A 105 -15.91 0.06 10.53
N PHE A 106 -16.09 -1.14 9.94
CA PHE A 106 -16.44 -1.31 8.54
C PHE A 106 -17.68 -2.20 8.44
N ASP A 107 -18.62 -1.83 7.56
CA ASP A 107 -19.79 -2.62 7.22
C ASP A 107 -19.42 -3.76 6.26
N TYR A 108 -18.38 -3.54 5.46
CA TYR A 108 -17.80 -4.53 4.56
C TYR A 108 -16.27 -4.52 4.64
N SER A 109 -15.69 -5.71 4.68
CA SER A 109 -14.22 -5.84 4.61
C SER A 109 -13.81 -7.05 3.77
N LYS A 110 -12.84 -6.85 2.86
CA LYS A 110 -12.19 -7.95 2.13
C LYS A 110 -10.70 -7.68 2.05
N VAL A 111 -9.97 -8.27 2.99
CA VAL A 111 -8.57 -7.91 3.23
C VAL A 111 -7.60 -9.06 3.02
N MET A 112 -6.41 -8.76 2.52
CA MET A 112 -5.35 -9.74 2.33
C MET A 112 -4.84 -10.26 3.68
N ILE A 113 -4.69 -11.58 3.80
CA ILE A 113 -4.23 -12.24 5.05
C ILE A 113 -2.94 -13.04 4.90
N ASN A 114 -2.56 -13.46 3.70
CA ASN A 114 -1.31 -14.20 3.52
C ASN A 114 -0.09 -13.31 3.77
N HIS A 115 1.01 -13.95 4.19
CA HIS A 115 2.25 -13.28 4.61
C HIS A 115 2.04 -12.17 5.67
N GLY A 116 1.27 -12.49 6.73
CA GLY A 116 0.99 -11.55 7.81
C GLY A 116 0.17 -10.32 7.39
N GLY A 117 -0.68 -10.47 6.35
CA GLY A 117 -1.48 -9.36 5.82
C GLY A 117 -0.78 -8.53 4.74
N GLN A 118 0.46 -8.88 4.36
CA GLN A 118 1.18 -8.25 3.25
C GLN A 118 0.55 -8.57 1.89
N GLY A 119 -0.09 -9.73 1.77
CA GLY A 119 -0.61 -10.24 0.52
C GLY A 119 0.47 -10.70 -0.46
N THR A 120 0.02 -11.22 -1.58
CA THR A 120 0.84 -11.61 -2.74
C THR A 120 0.27 -10.96 -3.99
N TYR A 121 1.04 -10.94 -5.08
CA TYR A 121 0.52 -10.44 -6.36
C TYR A 121 -0.36 -11.46 -7.07
N TYR A 122 -0.06 -12.74 -6.91
CA TYR A 122 -0.85 -13.87 -7.41
C TYR A 122 -1.18 -14.82 -6.27
N ASN A 123 -2.20 -15.66 -6.44
CA ASN A 123 -2.68 -16.60 -5.43
C ASN A 123 -2.97 -15.91 -4.08
N THR A 124 -3.50 -14.70 -4.14
CA THR A 124 -3.81 -13.89 -2.96
C THR A 124 -4.92 -14.56 -2.14
N VAL A 125 -4.74 -14.55 -0.83
CA VAL A 125 -5.75 -15.03 0.11
C VAL A 125 -6.37 -13.83 0.82
N PHE A 126 -7.69 -13.74 0.75
CA PHE A 126 -8.48 -12.70 1.39
C PHE A 126 -9.29 -13.28 2.54
N LEU A 127 -9.54 -12.46 3.54
CA LEU A 127 -10.55 -12.66 4.57
C LEU A 127 -11.68 -11.67 4.32
N GLU A 128 -12.88 -12.19 4.06
CA GLU A 128 -14.07 -11.38 3.84
C GLU A 128 -14.92 -11.33 5.10
N ASN A 129 -15.26 -10.11 5.53
CA ASN A 129 -16.06 -9.81 6.72
C ASN A 129 -15.61 -10.54 8.01
N GLY A 130 -14.30 -10.84 8.10
CA GLY A 130 -13.73 -11.54 9.24
C GLY A 130 -14.11 -13.01 9.37
N LYS A 131 -14.73 -13.61 8.34
CA LYS A 131 -15.30 -14.98 8.37
C LYS A 131 -14.80 -15.84 7.24
N ASP A 132 -15.01 -15.42 6.01
CA ASP A 132 -14.81 -16.26 4.83
C ASP A 132 -13.42 -16.07 4.24
N THR A 133 -12.67 -17.17 4.14
CA THR A 133 -11.36 -17.17 3.50
C THR A 133 -11.49 -17.51 2.03
N ILE A 134 -11.09 -16.56 1.17
CA ILE A 134 -11.18 -16.66 -0.29
C ILE A 134 -9.79 -16.67 -0.89
N ARG A 135 -9.46 -17.69 -1.67
CA ARG A 135 -8.20 -17.76 -2.43
C ARG A 135 -8.45 -17.36 -3.87
N GLU A 136 -7.86 -16.25 -4.28
CA GLU A 136 -7.89 -15.82 -5.68
C GLU A 136 -6.67 -16.38 -6.43
N THR A 137 -6.92 -17.17 -7.45
CA THR A 137 -5.88 -17.86 -8.24
C THR A 137 -5.80 -17.41 -9.70
N LYS A 138 -6.75 -16.61 -10.16
CA LYS A 138 -6.87 -16.23 -11.58
C LYS A 138 -6.37 -14.83 -11.88
N ARG A 139 -6.57 -13.90 -10.94
CA ARG A 139 -6.25 -12.50 -11.14
C ARG A 139 -5.02 -12.07 -10.38
N HIS A 140 -4.32 -11.12 -10.95
CA HIS A 140 -3.35 -10.32 -10.21
C HIS A 140 -4.05 -9.53 -9.11
N SER A 141 -3.44 -9.41 -7.92
CA SER A 141 -4.09 -8.80 -6.76
C SER A 141 -4.59 -7.36 -7.01
N THR A 142 -3.89 -6.58 -7.82
CA THR A 142 -4.35 -5.24 -8.20
C THR A 142 -5.67 -5.28 -8.95
N GLU A 143 -5.83 -6.23 -9.89
CA GLU A 143 -7.09 -6.41 -10.61
C GLU A 143 -8.20 -6.95 -9.71
N GLN A 144 -7.86 -7.87 -8.80
CA GLN A 144 -8.86 -8.41 -7.89
C GLN A 144 -9.38 -7.36 -6.94
N VAL A 145 -8.50 -6.56 -6.35
CA VAL A 145 -8.87 -5.45 -5.46
C VAL A 145 -9.73 -4.42 -6.20
N ALA A 146 -9.40 -4.12 -7.47
CA ALA A 146 -10.19 -3.24 -8.30
C ALA A 146 -11.58 -3.83 -8.60
N TYR A 147 -11.64 -5.09 -8.96
CA TYR A 147 -12.91 -5.80 -9.21
C TYR A 147 -13.81 -5.81 -7.97
N ASP A 148 -13.26 -6.14 -6.81
CA ASP A 148 -14.02 -6.19 -5.55
C ASP A 148 -14.53 -4.80 -5.15
N ALA A 149 -13.72 -3.76 -5.33
CA ALA A 149 -14.12 -2.38 -5.04
C ALA A 149 -15.26 -1.90 -5.97
N LEU A 150 -15.17 -2.19 -7.27
CA LEU A 150 -16.23 -1.86 -8.22
C LEU A 150 -17.51 -2.65 -7.94
N ASN A 151 -17.39 -3.94 -7.62
CA ASN A 151 -18.55 -4.77 -7.28
C ASN A 151 -19.25 -4.23 -6.02
N TRP A 152 -18.51 -3.87 -4.99
CA TRP A 152 -19.07 -3.26 -3.78
C TRP A 152 -19.76 -1.93 -4.09
N LEU A 153 -19.14 -1.06 -4.86
CA LEU A 153 -19.70 0.25 -5.24
C LEU A 153 -21.00 0.11 -6.05
N ASP A 154 -21.06 -0.86 -6.95
CA ASP A 154 -22.18 -1.00 -7.89
C ASP A 154 -23.32 -1.84 -7.36
N LYS A 155 -23.03 -2.90 -6.60
CA LYS A 155 -24.01 -3.94 -6.28
C LYS A 155 -24.29 -4.12 -4.80
N GLU A 156 -23.32 -3.87 -3.92
CA GLU A 156 -23.44 -4.29 -2.53
C GLU A 156 -23.79 -3.14 -1.59
N ARG A 157 -23.28 -1.92 -1.86
CA ARG A 157 -23.58 -0.77 -1.00
C ARG A 157 -25.02 -0.27 -1.19
N ASP A 158 -25.59 0.28 -0.15
CA ASP A 158 -26.82 1.07 -0.22
C ASP A 158 -26.56 2.41 -0.91
N LYS A 159 -27.14 2.60 -2.10
CA LYS A 159 -26.90 3.81 -2.91
C LYS A 159 -27.57 5.07 -2.33
N ASN A 160 -28.45 4.91 -1.34
CA ASN A 160 -29.09 6.03 -0.66
C ASN A 160 -28.28 6.57 0.52
N LYS A 161 -27.15 5.93 0.86
CA LYS A 161 -26.26 6.36 1.93
C LYS A 161 -24.96 6.94 1.39
N PRO A 162 -24.39 7.94 2.05
CA PRO A 162 -23.02 8.33 1.80
C PRO A 162 -22.10 7.14 2.14
N PHE A 163 -20.97 7.06 1.47
CA PHE A 163 -20.06 5.95 1.70
C PHE A 163 -18.60 6.42 1.90
N MET A 164 -17.83 5.56 2.54
CA MET A 164 -16.38 5.66 2.64
C MET A 164 -15.77 4.32 2.26
N LEU A 165 -14.84 4.33 1.32
CA LEU A 165 -14.12 3.15 0.87
C LEU A 165 -12.61 3.34 1.07
N MET A 166 -12.00 2.53 1.94
CA MET A 166 -10.55 2.37 2.00
C MET A 166 -10.11 1.39 0.91
N TYR A 167 -9.66 1.92 -0.22
CA TYR A 167 -9.22 1.18 -1.39
C TYR A 167 -7.69 1.05 -1.36
N GLN A 168 -7.19 -0.15 -1.02
CA GLN A 168 -5.81 -0.35 -0.58
C GLN A 168 -5.08 -1.42 -1.40
N PHE A 169 -4.19 -0.96 -2.29
CA PHE A 169 -3.36 -1.85 -3.08
C PHE A 169 -2.12 -2.35 -2.32
N LYS A 170 -1.62 -3.53 -2.71
CA LYS A 170 -0.26 -3.97 -2.41
C LYS A 170 0.77 -3.27 -3.31
N ALA A 171 0.41 -3.00 -4.55
CA ALA A 171 1.31 -2.37 -5.53
C ALA A 171 1.63 -0.89 -5.15
N PRO A 172 2.87 -0.43 -5.43
CA PRO A 172 3.99 -1.15 -6.06
C PRO A 172 4.99 -1.80 -5.08
N HIS A 173 4.59 -2.15 -3.87
CA HIS A 173 5.45 -2.82 -2.88
C HIS A 173 6.19 -4.03 -3.49
N ARG A 174 7.45 -4.22 -3.10
CA ARG A 174 8.24 -5.41 -3.51
C ARG A 174 7.48 -6.75 -3.25
N PRO A 175 7.69 -7.80 -4.06
CA PRO A 175 8.76 -8.01 -5.05
C PRO A 175 8.51 -7.42 -6.45
N TRP A 176 7.67 -6.39 -6.58
CA TRP A 176 7.41 -5.66 -7.83
C TRP A 176 6.95 -6.54 -9.01
N THR A 177 6.22 -7.60 -8.74
CA THR A 177 5.70 -8.49 -9.77
C THR A 177 4.56 -7.81 -10.52
N PRO A 178 4.73 -7.43 -11.79
CA PRO A 178 3.67 -6.79 -12.56
C PRO A 178 2.59 -7.78 -12.97
N ASN A 179 1.44 -7.26 -13.37
CA ASN A 179 0.49 -8.06 -14.13
C ASN A 179 1.09 -8.36 -15.50
N SER A 180 1.09 -9.62 -15.93
CA SER A 180 1.74 -10.09 -17.15
C SER A 180 1.32 -9.33 -18.42
N LYS A 181 0.11 -8.78 -18.48
CA LYS A 181 -0.36 -7.95 -19.61
C LYS A 181 0.42 -6.64 -19.79
N PHE A 182 1.20 -6.23 -18.78
CA PHE A 182 2.00 -5.01 -18.80
C PHE A 182 3.51 -5.28 -18.94
N ASN A 183 3.95 -6.52 -19.12
CA ASN A 183 5.37 -6.88 -19.20
C ASN A 183 6.11 -6.20 -20.38
N SER A 184 5.38 -5.74 -21.39
CA SER A 184 5.95 -5.01 -22.53
C SER A 184 5.99 -3.49 -22.34
N LEU A 185 5.53 -2.97 -21.20
CA LEU A 185 5.60 -1.54 -20.91
C LEU A 185 6.89 -1.22 -20.15
N PHE A 186 7.43 -0.03 -20.42
CA PHE A 186 8.60 0.50 -19.72
C PHE A 186 9.81 -0.44 -19.78
N THR A 187 10.13 -0.91 -21.01
CA THR A 187 11.26 -1.81 -21.29
C THR A 187 12.60 -1.09 -21.43
N ASP A 188 12.56 0.21 -21.59
CA ASP A 188 13.77 1.03 -21.67
C ASP A 188 14.37 1.26 -20.29
N ASP A 189 15.67 1.49 -20.22
CA ASP A 189 16.35 1.83 -18.99
C ASP A 189 15.80 3.14 -18.41
N LEU A 190 15.53 3.12 -17.11
CA LEU A 190 15.12 4.32 -16.41
C LEU A 190 16.33 5.22 -16.12
N PRO A 191 16.18 6.55 -16.18
CA PRO A 191 17.23 7.45 -15.75
C PRO A 191 17.55 7.23 -14.26
N TYR A 192 18.80 7.43 -13.88
CA TYR A 192 19.18 7.44 -12.47
C TYR A 192 18.91 8.82 -11.86
N PRO A 193 18.47 8.91 -10.59
CA PRO A 193 18.41 10.19 -9.90
C PRO A 193 19.82 10.73 -9.66
N GLU A 194 19.99 12.03 -9.58
CA GLU A 194 21.27 12.69 -9.29
C GLU A 194 21.91 12.18 -7.98
N THR A 195 21.07 11.74 -7.04
CA THR A 195 21.49 11.23 -5.73
C THR A 195 21.71 9.71 -5.71
N PHE A 196 21.83 9.04 -6.87
CA PHE A 196 21.94 7.57 -6.92
C PHE A 196 23.19 7.05 -6.21
N ASN A 197 24.32 7.75 -6.40
CA ASN A 197 25.60 7.44 -5.76
C ASN A 197 25.98 8.53 -4.75
N ASP A 198 25.02 9.00 -3.96
CA ASP A 198 25.22 10.00 -2.92
C ASP A 198 26.07 9.43 -1.77
N ASP A 199 27.16 10.10 -1.42
CA ASP A 199 28.04 9.71 -0.31
C ASP A 199 27.51 10.11 1.06
N TYR A 200 26.35 10.79 1.08
CA TYR A 200 25.69 11.31 2.28
C TYR A 200 26.51 12.32 3.09
N GLU A 201 27.51 12.97 2.48
CA GLU A 201 28.35 13.97 3.17
C GLU A 201 27.50 15.00 3.92
N GLY A 202 27.86 15.30 5.15
CA GLY A 202 27.15 16.22 6.02
C GLY A 202 25.85 15.70 6.64
N ARG A 203 25.48 14.45 6.38
CA ARG A 203 24.25 13.80 6.91
C ARG A 203 24.60 12.57 7.75
N LEU A 204 25.09 12.80 8.95
CA LEU A 204 25.70 11.81 9.84
C LEU A 204 24.91 10.48 9.92
N ALA A 205 23.60 10.55 10.20
CA ALA A 205 22.79 9.34 10.34
C ALA A 205 22.64 8.53 9.04
N ALA A 206 22.68 9.18 7.88
CA ALA A 206 22.58 8.53 6.58
C ALA A 206 23.93 7.91 6.17
N SER A 207 25.04 8.59 6.41
CA SER A 207 26.39 8.11 6.08
C SER A 207 26.78 6.86 6.89
N GLU A 208 26.28 6.71 8.12
CA GLU A 208 26.49 5.52 8.95
C GLU A 208 25.73 4.29 8.46
N ASN A 209 24.62 4.46 7.74
CA ASN A 209 23.81 3.35 7.25
C ASN A 209 24.29 2.74 5.93
N MET A 210 25.02 3.49 5.10
CA MET A 210 25.66 3.05 3.86
C MET A 210 24.76 2.11 3.03
N LEU A 211 23.62 2.63 2.52
CA LEU A 211 22.62 1.84 1.80
C LEU A 211 22.70 1.99 0.28
N GLU A 212 23.90 2.06 -0.26
CA GLU A 212 24.14 2.06 -1.71
C GLU A 212 23.72 0.72 -2.32
N ILE A 213 23.00 0.77 -3.43
CA ILE A 213 22.50 -0.43 -4.10
C ILE A 213 23.66 -1.32 -4.56
N GLU A 214 24.70 -0.73 -5.13
CA GLU A 214 25.83 -1.45 -5.69
C GLU A 214 26.73 -2.09 -4.63
N ASN A 215 27.04 -1.35 -3.57
CA ASN A 215 28.09 -1.73 -2.62
C ASN A 215 27.55 -2.37 -1.33
N HIS A 216 26.31 -2.07 -0.93
CA HIS A 216 25.77 -2.45 0.37
C HIS A 216 24.52 -3.31 0.31
N MET A 217 23.67 -3.17 -0.73
CA MET A 217 22.48 -3.97 -0.87
C MET A 217 22.76 -5.26 -1.65
N ASN A 218 22.20 -6.36 -1.21
CA ASN A 218 22.31 -7.64 -1.88
C ASN A 218 20.98 -8.07 -2.51
N ARG A 219 21.01 -9.11 -3.34
CA ARG A 219 19.80 -9.64 -4.03
C ARG A 219 18.65 -9.99 -3.08
N LYS A 220 18.96 -10.37 -1.84
CA LYS A 220 17.94 -10.70 -0.84
C LYS A 220 17.26 -9.43 -0.32
N ASP A 221 18.00 -8.34 -0.12
CA ASP A 221 17.44 -7.06 0.32
C ASP A 221 16.48 -6.50 -0.73
N LEU A 222 16.85 -6.62 -1.99
CA LEU A 222 16.04 -6.22 -3.14
C LEU A 222 14.92 -7.22 -3.49
N LYS A 223 14.81 -8.34 -2.74
CA LYS A 223 13.84 -9.41 -3.04
C LYS A 223 13.96 -10.00 -4.45
N LEU A 224 15.15 -9.96 -5.03
CA LEU A 224 15.44 -10.53 -6.36
C LEU A 224 15.74 -12.03 -6.32
N THR A 225 15.78 -12.63 -5.14
CA THR A 225 15.96 -14.07 -4.97
C THR A 225 14.60 -14.72 -4.82
N PRO A 226 14.23 -15.69 -5.68
CA PRO A 226 12.97 -16.40 -5.55
C PRO A 226 12.88 -17.11 -4.18
N PRO A 227 11.69 -17.22 -3.61
CA PRO A 227 11.47 -18.05 -2.43
C PRO A 227 11.95 -19.50 -2.69
N LYS A 228 12.51 -20.15 -1.65
CA LYS A 228 12.92 -21.56 -1.76
C LYS A 228 11.75 -22.41 -2.26
N GLY A 229 11.97 -23.16 -3.34
CA GLY A 229 10.99 -24.07 -3.94
C GLY A 229 10.27 -23.51 -5.19
N LEU A 230 10.58 -22.28 -5.64
CA LEU A 230 10.20 -21.79 -6.95
C LEU A 230 11.44 -21.79 -7.85
N SER A 231 11.43 -22.63 -8.89
CA SER A 231 12.41 -22.53 -9.99
C SER A 231 12.19 -21.23 -10.76
N GLN A 232 13.30 -20.66 -11.23
CA GLN A 232 13.26 -19.53 -12.17
C GLN A 232 12.50 -19.89 -13.44
#